data_a58c2df67216eaa0ab8c224448774b08
#
_entry.id   a58c2df67216eaa0ab8c224448774b08
#
_cell.length_a   1.000
_cell.length_b   1.000
_cell.length_c   1.000
_cell.angle_alpha   90.00
_cell.angle_beta   90.00
_cell.angle_gamma   90.00
#
_symmetry.space_group_name_H-M   'P 1'
#
loop_
_entity.id
_entity.type
_entity.pdbx_description
1 polymer ?
#
loop_
_entity_poly.entity_id
_entity_poly.type
_entity_poly.pdbx_seq_one_letter_code
_entity_poly.pdbx_strand_id
1 'polypeptide(L)'
;MTRDTGSISIGGYTDASLDSGHISLRGAYAAEQQCDLFVSIHTNANEDNANGAATYQQPISIDKPIIIANDRMLSSQTLCAVCNQIGKNLADVSYDMGISSHKDFAEITGNNVREWTISYNDSTDESGTVVCRHGDHGQYYGVLRGAEEAGVPGIIIEHGYHTVAEMRAAAQNSNLKSKWAEADAQGIASGLNFQKQNETDKR
;
A
#
# COMPACT_ATOMS: atom_id res chain seq x y z
N MET A 1 10.71 -11.48 -4.30
CA MET A 1 9.87 -11.24 -3.09
C MET A 1 10.76 -11.16 -1.87
N THR A 2 10.48 -10.24 -0.94
CA THR A 2 11.18 -10.13 0.34
C THR A 2 10.51 -10.93 1.47
N ARG A 3 9.39 -11.57 1.18
CA ARG A 3 8.71 -12.55 2.04
C ARG A 3 8.13 -13.65 1.17
N ASP A 4 8.43 -14.89 1.51
CA ASP A 4 7.99 -16.11 0.83
C ASP A 4 7.60 -17.14 1.90
N THR A 5 7.12 -18.30 1.50
CA THR A 5 6.84 -19.44 2.39
C THR A 5 8.10 -20.03 3.04
N GLY A 6 9.28 -19.71 2.50
CA GLY A 6 10.58 -20.06 3.07
C GLY A 6 11.19 -18.92 3.89
N SER A 7 12.22 -19.22 4.68
CA SER A 7 13.01 -18.20 5.37
C SER A 7 13.78 -17.37 4.36
N ILE A 8 13.68 -16.04 4.46
CA ILE A 8 14.51 -15.11 3.71
C ILE A 8 15.58 -14.51 4.63
N SER A 9 16.76 -14.28 4.08
CA SER A 9 17.82 -13.53 4.75
C SER A 9 18.27 -12.36 3.90
N ILE A 10 18.26 -11.16 4.46
CA ILE A 10 18.70 -9.92 3.82
C ILE A 10 19.75 -9.28 4.75
N GLY A 11 20.95 -9.04 4.23
CA GLY A 11 22.03 -8.45 5.03
C GLY A 11 22.41 -9.25 6.28
N GLY A 12 22.21 -10.58 6.27
CA GLY A 12 22.47 -11.46 7.41
C GLY A 12 21.32 -11.53 8.44
N TYR A 13 20.24 -10.82 8.25
CA TYR A 13 19.07 -10.82 9.13
C TYR A 13 17.97 -11.74 8.57
N THR A 14 17.31 -12.48 9.44
CA THR A 14 16.20 -13.37 9.09
C THR A 14 14.84 -12.70 9.32
N ASP A 15 13.75 -13.34 8.88
CA ASP A 15 12.39 -12.79 8.90
C ASP A 15 12.00 -12.12 10.22
N ALA A 16 12.23 -12.75 11.36
CA ALA A 16 11.85 -12.17 12.66
C ALA A 16 12.57 -10.86 12.96
N SER A 17 13.86 -10.77 12.65
CA SER A 17 14.66 -9.57 12.86
C SER A 17 14.40 -8.51 11.79
N LEU A 18 14.10 -8.93 10.56
CA LEU A 18 13.67 -8.02 9.49
C LEU A 18 12.32 -7.35 9.81
N ASP A 19 11.44 -8.02 10.55
CA ASP A 19 10.12 -7.46 10.92
C ASP A 19 10.16 -6.59 12.19
N SER A 20 11.16 -6.73 13.03
CA SER A 20 11.21 -6.04 14.34
C SER A 20 12.19 -4.87 14.44
N GLY A 21 13.33 -4.95 13.81
CA GLY A 21 14.38 -3.92 13.96
C GLY A 21 15.06 -3.51 12.65
N HIS A 22 14.93 -4.33 11.63
CA HIS A 22 15.65 -4.15 10.37
C HIS A 22 14.70 -4.11 9.16
N ILE A 23 13.46 -3.66 9.39
CA ILE A 23 12.40 -3.66 8.37
C ILE A 23 12.75 -2.82 7.12
N SER A 24 13.57 -1.79 7.28
CA SER A 24 14.05 -0.96 6.16
C SER A 24 14.87 -1.76 5.14
N LEU A 25 15.54 -2.82 5.58
CA LEU A 25 16.31 -3.68 4.68
C LEU A 25 15.43 -4.35 3.62
N ARG A 26 14.14 -4.58 3.91
CA ARG A 26 13.20 -5.13 2.91
C ARG A 26 13.02 -4.18 1.72
N GLY A 27 12.88 -2.88 2.00
CA GLY A 27 12.80 -1.86 0.96
C GLY A 27 14.12 -1.64 0.24
N ALA A 28 15.23 -1.57 0.97
CA ALA A 28 16.56 -1.41 0.40
C ALA A 28 16.96 -2.59 -0.50
N TYR A 29 16.54 -3.81 -0.17
CA TYR A 29 16.79 -5.00 -0.98
C TYR A 29 16.20 -4.92 -2.39
N ALA A 30 15.15 -4.14 -2.60
CA ALA A 30 14.60 -3.92 -3.92
C ALA A 30 15.62 -3.26 -4.86
N ALA A 31 16.46 -2.35 -4.36
CA ALA A 31 17.53 -1.74 -5.15
C ALA A 31 18.63 -2.75 -5.49
N GLU A 32 19.01 -3.61 -4.56
CA GLU A 32 19.98 -4.69 -4.82
C GLU A 32 19.49 -5.64 -5.91
N GLN A 33 18.18 -5.86 -5.98
CA GLN A 33 17.52 -6.67 -7.00
C GLN A 33 17.18 -5.91 -8.28
N GLN A 34 17.59 -4.65 -8.40
CA GLN A 34 17.32 -3.79 -9.55
C GLN A 34 15.82 -3.68 -9.88
N CYS A 35 14.98 -3.59 -8.85
CA CYS A 35 13.54 -3.44 -9.02
C CYS A 35 13.17 -1.98 -9.33
N ASP A 36 12.19 -1.79 -10.21
CA ASP A 36 11.63 -0.47 -10.55
C ASP A 36 10.65 0.05 -9.50
N LEU A 37 10.11 -0.83 -8.66
CA LEU A 37 9.12 -0.50 -7.63
C LEU A 37 9.20 -1.49 -6.47
N PHE A 38 9.13 -0.96 -5.25
CA PHE A 38 8.88 -1.74 -4.04
C PHE A 38 7.39 -1.68 -3.68
N VAL A 39 6.76 -2.83 -3.50
CA VAL A 39 5.34 -2.93 -3.11
C VAL A 39 5.21 -3.74 -1.84
N SER A 40 4.53 -3.17 -0.85
CA SER A 40 4.14 -3.85 0.39
C SER A 40 2.61 -3.96 0.43
N ILE A 41 2.10 -5.19 0.50
CA ILE A 41 0.67 -5.47 0.53
C ILE A 41 0.25 -5.72 1.97
N HIS A 42 -0.68 -4.92 2.44
CA HIS A 42 -1.09 -4.88 3.85
C HIS A 42 -2.60 -4.75 4.05
N THR A 43 -2.97 -4.85 5.31
CA THR A 43 -4.23 -4.36 5.87
C THR A 43 -3.90 -3.44 7.03
N ASN A 44 -4.58 -2.32 7.11
CA ASN A 44 -4.38 -1.31 8.15
C ASN A 44 -4.96 -1.73 9.50
N ALA A 45 -4.51 -1.09 10.56
CA ALA A 45 -5.08 -1.21 11.90
C ALA A 45 -5.60 0.15 12.34
N ASN A 46 -6.81 0.17 12.89
CA ASN A 46 -7.27 1.31 13.69
C ASN A 46 -6.85 1.03 15.14
N GLU A 47 -6.15 1.93 15.78
CA GLU A 47 -5.89 1.83 17.21
C GLU A 47 -7.21 2.05 17.96
N ASP A 48 -7.89 0.94 18.30
CA ASP A 48 -8.87 0.99 19.38
C ASP A 48 -8.11 1.41 20.63
N ASN A 49 -8.41 2.61 21.11
CA ASN A 49 -7.91 3.06 22.40
C ASN A 49 -8.23 1.99 23.44
N ALA A 50 -7.24 1.30 23.94
CA ALA A 50 -7.34 0.30 25.01
C ALA A 50 -7.95 0.87 26.31
N ASN A 51 -8.31 2.15 26.33
CA ASN A 51 -8.88 2.88 27.45
C ASN A 51 -10.35 3.30 27.23
N GLY A 52 -11.06 2.74 26.26
CA GLY A 52 -12.52 2.91 26.14
C GLY A 52 -13.01 4.33 25.78
N ALA A 53 -12.15 5.22 25.37
CA ALA A 53 -12.54 6.50 24.81
C ALA A 53 -12.78 6.37 23.31
N ALA A 54 -13.97 5.91 22.96
CA ALA A 54 -14.49 5.93 21.59
C ALA A 54 -14.71 7.38 21.13
N THR A 55 -13.67 8.06 20.67
CA THR A 55 -13.81 9.43 20.17
C THR A 55 -13.46 9.57 18.71
N TYR A 56 -13.04 8.52 18.02
CA TYR A 56 -12.81 8.59 16.58
C TYR A 56 -13.54 7.44 15.89
N GLN A 57 -14.80 7.68 15.56
CA GLN A 57 -15.46 6.92 14.52
C GLN A 57 -14.87 7.36 13.19
N GLN A 58 -13.70 6.87 12.85
CA GLN A 58 -13.30 6.80 11.45
C GLN A 58 -14.35 5.96 10.75
N PRO A 59 -14.94 6.39 9.65
CA PRO A 59 -15.75 5.51 8.83
C PRO A 59 -14.85 4.37 8.37
N ILE A 60 -15.02 3.26 9.00
CA ILE A 60 -14.27 2.04 8.81
C ILE A 60 -14.71 1.48 7.48
N SER A 61 -13.94 1.75 6.47
CA SER A 61 -14.30 1.46 5.12
C SER A 61 -13.39 0.36 4.60
N ILE A 62 -13.97 -0.81 4.36
CA ILE A 62 -13.31 -1.84 3.53
C ILE A 62 -13.39 -1.48 2.05
N ASP A 63 -14.13 -0.45 1.71
CA ASP A 63 -14.48 -0.02 0.37
C ASP A 63 -13.54 1.04 -0.19
N LYS A 64 -12.72 1.66 0.66
CA LYS A 64 -11.80 2.72 0.26
C LYS A 64 -10.36 2.34 0.58
N PRO A 65 -9.58 1.88 -0.40
CA PRO A 65 -8.18 1.55 -0.18
C PRO A 65 -7.37 2.78 0.19
N ILE A 66 -6.31 2.57 0.95
CA ILE A 66 -5.31 3.59 1.21
C ILE A 66 -4.02 3.17 0.52
N ILE A 67 -3.39 4.09 -0.20
CA ILE A 67 -2.07 3.88 -0.78
C ILE A 67 -1.10 4.83 -0.11
N ILE A 68 -0.08 4.28 0.53
CA ILE A 68 0.97 5.05 1.18
C ILE A 68 2.20 5.00 0.30
N ALA A 69 2.67 6.14 -0.15
CA ALA A 69 3.82 6.23 -1.04
C ALA A 69 5.00 6.93 -0.35
N ASN A 70 6.23 6.66 -0.80
CA ASN A 70 7.36 7.43 -0.36
C ASN A 70 7.37 8.80 -1.06
N ASP A 71 7.60 9.86 -0.27
CA ASP A 71 7.35 11.23 -0.69
C ASP A 71 8.33 11.76 -1.74
N ARG A 72 9.61 11.40 -1.66
CA ARG A 72 10.61 11.82 -2.65
C ARG A 72 10.28 11.37 -4.08
N MET A 73 9.51 10.31 -4.19
CA MET A 73 9.16 9.71 -5.48
C MET A 73 7.80 10.16 -6.00
N LEU A 74 6.98 10.81 -5.18
CA LEU A 74 5.65 11.29 -5.60
C LEU A 74 5.68 12.42 -6.64
N SER A 75 6.80 13.11 -6.77
CA SER A 75 7.04 14.00 -7.91
C SER A 75 7.21 13.24 -9.24
N SER A 76 7.39 11.93 -9.19
CA SER A 76 7.43 11.06 -10.37
C SER A 76 6.03 10.83 -10.93
N GLN A 77 5.81 11.24 -12.18
CA GLN A 77 4.55 10.97 -12.88
C GLN A 77 4.23 9.45 -12.93
N THR A 78 5.26 8.62 -13.02
CA THR A 78 5.13 7.16 -13.06
C THR A 78 4.56 6.62 -11.76
N LEU A 79 5.08 7.06 -10.60
CA LEU A 79 4.57 6.59 -9.31
C LEU A 79 3.14 7.08 -9.07
N CYS A 80 2.83 8.32 -9.41
CA CYS A 80 1.46 8.83 -9.37
C CYS A 80 0.51 8.00 -10.25
N ALA A 81 0.95 7.63 -11.46
CA ALA A 81 0.15 6.79 -12.36
C ALA A 81 -0.11 5.40 -11.77
N VAL A 82 0.91 4.77 -11.16
CA VAL A 82 0.77 3.48 -10.47
C VAL A 82 -0.24 3.60 -9.33
N CYS A 83 -0.07 4.56 -8.43
CA CYS A 83 -0.96 4.76 -7.29
C CYS A 83 -2.40 5.01 -7.73
N ASN A 84 -2.60 5.89 -8.70
CA ASN A 84 -3.93 6.21 -9.22
C ASN A 84 -4.61 4.99 -9.85
N GLN A 85 -3.87 4.21 -10.62
CA GLN A 85 -4.44 3.05 -11.29
C GLN A 85 -4.80 1.93 -10.31
N ILE A 86 -3.93 1.66 -9.31
CA ILE A 86 -4.24 0.71 -8.24
C ILE A 86 -5.49 1.16 -7.48
N GLY A 87 -5.52 2.42 -7.05
CA GLY A 87 -6.63 2.93 -6.26
C GLY A 87 -7.96 2.87 -6.99
N LYS A 88 -7.99 3.24 -8.28
CA LYS A 88 -9.19 3.10 -9.13
C LYS A 88 -9.63 1.65 -9.27
N ASN A 89 -8.71 0.75 -9.57
CA ASN A 89 -9.04 -0.66 -9.74
C ASN A 89 -9.60 -1.27 -8.45
N LEU A 90 -9.05 -0.91 -7.29
CA LEU A 90 -9.55 -1.38 -6.00
C LEU A 90 -10.92 -0.79 -5.66
N ALA A 91 -11.16 0.48 -5.99
CA ALA A 91 -12.48 1.10 -5.84
C ALA A 91 -13.53 0.43 -6.76
N ASP A 92 -13.14 0.08 -7.99
CA ASP A 92 -13.99 -0.68 -8.91
C ASP A 92 -14.33 -2.07 -8.35
N VAL A 93 -13.34 -2.80 -7.80
CA VAL A 93 -13.57 -4.10 -7.16
C VAL A 93 -14.56 -3.97 -6.00
N SER A 94 -14.39 -2.97 -5.15
CA SER A 94 -15.29 -2.73 -4.00
C SER A 94 -16.72 -2.45 -4.46
N TYR A 95 -16.90 -1.66 -5.51
CA TYR A 95 -18.19 -1.38 -6.10
C TYR A 95 -18.83 -2.62 -6.75
N ASP A 96 -18.08 -3.33 -7.58
CA ASP A 96 -18.56 -4.51 -8.33
C ASP A 96 -18.90 -5.69 -7.41
N MET A 97 -18.27 -5.75 -6.24
CA MET A 97 -18.55 -6.75 -5.21
C MET A 97 -19.69 -6.33 -4.25
N GLY A 98 -20.27 -5.15 -4.44
CA GLY A 98 -21.34 -4.61 -3.59
C GLY A 98 -20.87 -4.24 -2.17
N ILE A 99 -19.59 -4.01 -1.99
CA ILE A 99 -19.00 -3.56 -0.72
C ILE A 99 -19.21 -2.05 -0.59
N SER A 100 -19.00 -1.31 -1.66
CA SER A 100 -19.25 0.14 -1.74
C SER A 100 -20.42 0.45 -2.65
N SER A 101 -21.14 1.54 -2.34
CA SER A 101 -22.13 2.13 -3.25
C SER A 101 -21.53 3.14 -4.24
N HIS A 102 -20.26 3.48 -4.09
CA HIS A 102 -19.54 4.48 -4.87
C HIS A 102 -18.15 3.98 -5.26
N LYS A 103 -17.60 4.53 -6.35
CA LYS A 103 -16.23 4.30 -6.80
C LYS A 103 -15.36 5.46 -6.35
N ASP A 104 -15.14 5.54 -5.03
CA ASP A 104 -14.47 6.68 -4.41
C ASP A 104 -12.96 6.46 -4.32
N PHE A 105 -12.23 7.09 -5.22
CA PHE A 105 -10.78 7.24 -5.12
C PHE A 105 -10.37 8.62 -5.64
N ALA A 106 -9.65 9.36 -4.79
CA ALA A 106 -9.15 10.68 -5.14
C ALA A 106 -7.80 10.57 -5.85
N GLU A 107 -7.78 10.88 -7.13
CA GLU A 107 -6.56 10.87 -7.93
C GLU A 107 -5.55 11.92 -7.46
N ILE A 108 -4.27 11.57 -7.54
CA ILE A 108 -3.17 12.46 -7.23
C ILE A 108 -2.39 12.87 -8.49
N THR A 109 -1.80 14.05 -8.43
CA THR A 109 -0.98 14.61 -9.50
C THR A 109 0.46 14.94 -9.05
N GLY A 110 0.85 14.50 -7.87
CA GLY A 110 2.11 14.86 -7.22
C GLY A 110 2.04 16.18 -6.43
N ASN A 111 1.14 17.09 -6.81
CA ASN A 111 0.99 18.39 -6.12
C ASN A 111 -0.13 18.38 -5.07
N ASN A 112 -1.02 17.41 -5.09
CA ASN A 112 -2.16 17.29 -4.17
C ASN A 112 -2.09 16.05 -3.28
N VAL A 113 -0.92 15.43 -3.16
CA VAL A 113 -0.70 14.35 -2.21
C VAL A 113 -0.84 14.90 -0.80
N ARG A 114 -1.60 14.20 0.00
CA ARG A 114 -1.72 14.57 1.41
C ARG A 114 -0.44 14.17 2.14
N GLU A 115 0.26 15.17 2.64
CA GLU A 115 1.37 14.97 3.55
C GLU A 115 0.86 14.88 4.99
N TRP A 116 1.34 13.88 5.72
CA TRP A 116 1.02 13.70 7.12
C TRP A 116 2.26 13.79 7.97
N THR A 117 2.22 14.73 8.88
CA THR A 117 3.08 14.71 10.05
C THR A 117 2.35 13.89 11.11
N ILE A 118 3.00 12.89 11.72
CA ILE A 118 2.38 12.13 12.79
C ILE A 118 2.21 13.04 13.98
N SER A 119 1.01 13.59 14.12
CA SER A 119 0.51 14.02 15.40
C SER A 119 -0.50 12.97 15.85
N TYR A 120 -0.39 12.52 17.08
CA TYR A 120 -1.29 11.54 17.70
C TYR A 120 -2.77 11.98 17.76
N ASN A 121 -3.09 13.11 17.19
CA ASN A 121 -4.42 13.72 17.21
C ASN A 121 -5.01 13.97 15.82
N ASP A 122 -4.42 13.41 14.76
CA ASP A 122 -4.96 13.65 13.43
C ASP A 122 -6.10 12.67 13.12
N SER A 123 -7.31 13.21 13.14
CA SER A 123 -8.58 12.49 12.94
C SER A 123 -9.04 12.48 11.49
N THR A 124 -8.17 12.75 10.54
CA THR A 124 -8.54 12.81 9.13
C THR A 124 -8.69 11.42 8.52
N ASP A 125 -9.81 11.20 7.83
CA ASP A 125 -10.05 9.98 7.05
C ASP A 125 -9.04 9.90 5.88
N GLU A 126 -8.20 8.85 5.89
CA GLU A 126 -7.20 8.56 4.85
C GLU A 126 -7.75 7.71 3.72
N SER A 127 -8.96 7.20 3.88
CA SER A 127 -9.52 6.20 2.98
C SER A 127 -9.78 6.78 1.58
N GLY A 128 -9.51 5.97 0.57
CA GLY A 128 -9.77 6.33 -0.83
C GLY A 128 -8.80 7.38 -1.40
N THR A 129 -7.57 7.43 -0.91
CA THR A 129 -6.55 8.37 -1.40
C THR A 129 -5.14 7.82 -1.29
N VAL A 130 -4.19 8.59 -1.79
CA VAL A 130 -2.75 8.36 -1.60
C VAL A 130 -2.22 9.34 -0.56
N VAL A 131 -1.45 8.83 0.37
CA VAL A 131 -0.85 9.61 1.46
C VAL A 131 0.66 9.39 1.55
N CYS A 132 1.37 10.40 2.05
CA CYS A 132 2.73 10.28 2.53
C CYS A 132 2.76 10.54 4.03
N ARG A 133 3.55 9.78 4.76
CA ARG A 133 3.71 9.98 6.20
C ARG A 133 5.14 10.29 6.57
N HIS A 134 5.31 11.38 7.30
CA HIS A 134 6.58 11.80 7.85
C HIS A 134 6.65 11.51 9.35
N GLY A 135 7.80 11.04 9.78
CA GLY A 135 8.18 10.92 11.17
C GLY A 135 9.42 11.75 11.47
N ASP A 136 9.94 11.63 12.68
CA ASP A 136 11.14 12.37 13.13
C ASP A 136 12.40 12.10 12.29
N HIS A 137 12.39 11.02 11.53
CA HIS A 137 13.52 10.57 10.70
C HIS A 137 13.18 10.53 9.19
N GLY A 138 12.27 11.35 8.72
CA GLY A 138 11.79 11.35 7.33
C GLY A 138 10.61 10.40 7.14
N GLN A 139 10.62 9.56 6.11
CA GLN A 139 9.55 8.61 5.83
C GLN A 139 9.24 7.74 7.06
N TYR A 140 7.97 7.75 7.51
CA TYR A 140 7.56 7.06 8.74
C TYR A 140 7.71 5.53 8.65
N TYR A 141 7.25 4.95 7.55
CA TYR A 141 7.29 3.51 7.39
C TYR A 141 8.69 3.02 7.04
N GLY A 142 9.25 2.16 7.88
CA GLY A 142 10.62 1.65 7.71
C GLY A 142 10.87 1.01 6.36
N VAL A 143 9.92 0.24 5.81
CA VAL A 143 10.05 -0.39 4.48
C VAL A 143 10.14 0.65 3.38
N LEU A 144 9.34 1.72 3.45
CA LEU A 144 9.36 2.80 2.46
C LEU A 144 10.61 3.67 2.61
N ARG A 145 11.05 3.91 3.85
CA ARG A 145 12.30 4.64 4.11
C ARG A 145 13.49 3.90 3.51
N GLY A 146 13.57 2.58 3.70
CA GLY A 146 14.65 1.78 3.11
C GLY A 146 14.64 1.79 1.58
N ALA A 147 13.46 1.72 0.96
CA ALA A 147 13.34 1.85 -0.50
C ALA A 147 13.74 3.26 -0.97
N GLU A 148 13.29 4.30 -0.27
CA GLU A 148 13.59 5.70 -0.60
C GLU A 148 15.08 6.03 -0.49
N GLU A 149 15.73 5.61 0.60
CA GLU A 149 17.18 5.79 0.81
C GLU A 149 17.99 5.06 -0.26
N ALA A 150 17.48 3.93 -0.75
CA ALA A 150 18.09 3.16 -1.83
C ALA A 150 17.71 3.65 -3.25
N GLY A 151 16.89 4.71 -3.36
CA GLY A 151 16.50 5.30 -4.63
C GLY A 151 15.39 4.55 -5.38
N VAL A 152 14.65 3.67 -4.72
CA VAL A 152 13.55 2.90 -5.31
C VAL A 152 12.21 3.52 -4.93
N PRO A 153 11.30 3.77 -5.88
CA PRO A 153 9.92 4.09 -5.59
C PRO A 153 9.28 3.00 -4.73
N GLY A 154 8.51 3.38 -3.71
CA GLY A 154 7.90 2.43 -2.81
C GLY A 154 6.48 2.80 -2.44
N ILE A 155 5.61 1.80 -2.35
CA ILE A 155 4.22 1.95 -1.92
C ILE A 155 3.83 0.85 -0.93
N ILE A 156 2.90 1.19 -0.05
CA ILE A 156 2.13 0.23 0.75
C ILE A 156 0.68 0.33 0.27
N ILE A 157 0.07 -0.81 -0.01
CA ILE A 157 -1.34 -0.91 -0.36
C ILE A 157 -2.09 -1.46 0.85
N GLU A 158 -3.00 -0.65 1.41
CA GLU A 158 -3.83 -1.03 2.54
C GLU A 158 -5.25 -1.34 2.04
N HIS A 159 -5.61 -2.62 1.97
CA HIS A 159 -6.91 -3.06 1.45
C HIS A 159 -8.09 -2.82 2.40
N GLY A 160 -7.85 -2.31 3.59
CA GLY A 160 -8.84 -2.03 4.62
C GLY A 160 -8.30 -2.28 6.01
N TYR A 161 -9.14 -2.09 7.02
CA TYR A 161 -8.74 -2.18 8.43
C TYR A 161 -9.04 -3.57 9.01
N HIS A 162 -8.02 -4.36 9.29
CA HIS A 162 -8.19 -5.71 9.86
C HIS A 162 -8.74 -5.72 11.30
N THR A 163 -8.74 -4.58 11.98
CA THR A 163 -9.41 -4.39 13.27
C THR A 163 -10.93 -4.43 13.15
N VAL A 164 -11.48 -4.31 11.94
CA VAL A 164 -12.91 -4.32 11.65
C VAL A 164 -13.39 -5.71 11.31
N ALA A 165 -14.53 -6.11 11.87
CA ALA A 165 -15.08 -7.46 11.70
C ALA A 165 -15.42 -7.75 10.23
N GLU A 166 -15.99 -6.79 9.53
CA GLU A 166 -16.38 -6.87 8.12
C GLU A 166 -15.16 -7.09 7.23
N MET A 167 -14.04 -6.40 7.51
CA MET A 167 -12.80 -6.60 6.77
C MET A 167 -12.22 -7.99 7.01
N ARG A 168 -12.24 -8.48 8.26
CA ARG A 168 -11.81 -9.86 8.54
C ARG A 168 -12.66 -10.90 7.82
N ALA A 169 -13.98 -10.67 7.74
CA ALA A 169 -14.87 -11.55 6.99
C ALA A 169 -14.59 -11.48 5.48
N ALA A 170 -14.38 -10.28 4.93
CA ALA A 170 -14.00 -10.06 3.54
C ALA A 170 -12.68 -10.76 3.20
N ALA A 171 -11.68 -10.68 4.06
CA ALA A 171 -10.38 -11.32 3.88
C ALA A 171 -10.45 -12.88 3.91
N GLN A 172 -11.54 -13.48 4.36
CA GLN A 172 -11.78 -14.92 4.21
C GLN A 172 -12.36 -15.29 2.83
N ASN A 173 -12.90 -14.32 2.10
CA ASN A 173 -13.47 -14.54 0.78
C ASN A 173 -12.35 -14.66 -0.29
N SER A 174 -12.13 -15.88 -0.78
CA SER A 174 -11.08 -16.15 -1.77
C SER A 174 -11.30 -15.41 -3.10
N ASN A 175 -12.56 -15.24 -3.51
CA ASN A 175 -12.88 -14.49 -4.73
C ASN A 175 -12.50 -13.00 -4.59
N LEU A 176 -12.81 -12.39 -3.45
CA LEU A 176 -12.44 -11.00 -3.20
C LEU A 176 -10.92 -10.83 -3.15
N LYS A 177 -10.20 -11.72 -2.46
CA LYS A 177 -8.72 -11.69 -2.45
C LYS A 177 -8.12 -11.81 -3.84
N SER A 178 -8.67 -12.68 -4.69
CA SER A 178 -8.21 -12.81 -6.08
C SER A 178 -8.45 -11.53 -6.87
N LYS A 179 -9.60 -10.89 -6.68
CA LYS A 179 -9.91 -9.62 -7.34
C LYS A 179 -9.01 -8.47 -6.87
N TRP A 180 -8.70 -8.39 -5.58
CA TRP A 180 -7.73 -7.43 -5.06
C TRP A 180 -6.34 -7.65 -5.67
N ALA A 181 -5.85 -8.89 -5.66
CA ALA A 181 -4.56 -9.21 -6.25
C ALA A 181 -4.49 -8.90 -7.75
N GLU A 182 -5.58 -9.14 -8.48
CA GLU A 182 -5.69 -8.77 -9.90
C GLU A 182 -5.71 -7.26 -10.09
N ALA A 183 -6.44 -6.52 -9.26
CA ALA A 183 -6.51 -5.07 -9.29
C ALA A 183 -5.15 -4.42 -9.03
N ASP A 184 -4.42 -4.91 -8.02
CA ASP A 184 -3.06 -4.46 -7.71
C ASP A 184 -2.11 -4.71 -8.89
N ALA A 185 -2.09 -5.94 -9.40
CA ALA A 185 -1.20 -6.32 -10.49
C ALA A 185 -1.48 -5.53 -11.78
N GLN A 186 -2.76 -5.35 -12.12
CA GLN A 186 -3.17 -4.56 -13.29
C GLN A 186 -2.83 -3.07 -13.10
N GLY A 187 -3.02 -2.54 -11.89
CA GLY A 187 -2.69 -1.16 -11.57
C GLY A 187 -1.20 -0.88 -11.69
N ILE A 188 -0.36 -1.78 -11.16
CA ILE A 188 1.10 -1.71 -11.29
C ILE A 188 1.51 -1.78 -12.76
N ALA A 189 1.02 -2.78 -13.50
CA ALA A 189 1.38 -2.99 -14.89
C ALA A 189 0.97 -1.79 -15.77
N SER A 190 -0.24 -1.26 -15.56
CA SER A 190 -0.73 -0.10 -16.30
C SER A 190 0.04 1.16 -15.97
N GLY A 191 0.31 1.42 -14.68
CA GLY A 191 1.04 2.59 -14.24
C GLY A 191 2.49 2.61 -14.69
N LEU A 192 3.12 1.44 -14.79
CA LEU A 192 4.48 1.26 -15.32
C LEU A 192 4.51 1.13 -16.87
N ASN A 193 3.37 1.24 -17.54
CA ASN A 193 3.25 1.06 -18.99
C ASN A 193 3.73 -0.32 -19.48
N PHE A 194 3.62 -1.36 -18.65
CA PHE A 194 3.91 -2.71 -19.10
C PHE A 194 2.81 -3.17 -20.06
N GLN A 195 3.19 -3.48 -21.27
CA GLN A 195 2.28 -4.10 -22.24
C GLN A 195 2.20 -5.61 -21.96
N LYS A 196 1.00 -6.19 -22.02
CA LYS A 196 0.86 -7.66 -22.07
C LYS A 196 1.68 -8.15 -23.26
N GLN A 197 2.72 -8.95 -23.00
CA GLN A 197 3.35 -9.73 -24.09
C GLN A 197 2.27 -10.65 -24.63
N ASN A 198 1.90 -10.46 -25.88
CA ASN A 198 1.01 -11.38 -26.58
C ASN A 198 1.69 -12.75 -26.62
N GLU A 199 0.96 -13.81 -26.25
CA GLU A 199 1.45 -15.19 -26.27
C GLU A 199 1.91 -15.67 -27.68
N THR A 200 1.78 -14.84 -28.70
CA THR A 200 2.17 -15.09 -30.08
C THR A 200 3.67 -14.99 -30.35
N ASP A 201 4.47 -14.45 -29.44
CA ASP A 201 5.93 -14.30 -29.63
C ASP A 201 6.75 -15.51 -29.13
N LYS A 202 6.09 -16.59 -28.76
CA LYS A 202 6.75 -17.89 -28.49
C LYS A 202 6.71 -18.77 -29.72
N ARG A 203 7.44 -18.39 -30.78
CA ARG A 203 7.77 -19.29 -31.86
C ARG A 203 9.26 -19.22 -32.21
#